data_f744a578e237bdb1015a85ea2e2d449a
#
_entry.id   f744a578e237bdb1015a85ea2e2d449a
#
_cell.length_a   1.000
_cell.length_b   1.000
_cell.length_c   1.000
_cell.angle_alpha   90.00
_cell.angle_beta   90.00
_cell.angle_gamma   90.00
#
_symmetry.space_group_name_H-M   'P 1'
#
loop_
_entity.id
_entity.type
_entity.pdbx_description
1 polymer ?
#
loop_
_entity_poly.entity_id
_entity_poly.type
_entity_poly.pdbx_seq_one_letter_code
_entity_poly.pdbx_strand_id
1 'polypeptide(L)'
;HRHATSDDVINLAKLTKQRNVEFNIEGNPFTNPKNDFKGFIELVRLIQPDQVTLVPDELNQITSDHGWTSGTHDKQLMEAIKEIRDCSNKSKISLFIDNIDGVDYAEKLNVELIEIHTGKFSKNIAHGKKEVIIEVENIIERAQGKGLLINAGHDLNLDNLNYLVMMGNINEVSIGHAIIVDSLHFGFEEAVKKYLEIIRN
;
A
#
# COMPACT_ATOMS: atom_id res chain seq x y z
N HIS A 1 16.36 -12.58 0.87
CA HIS A 1 15.30 -11.67 1.34
C HIS A 1 14.34 -11.40 0.20
N ARG A 2 13.04 -11.32 0.48
CA ARG A 2 12.00 -10.96 -0.51
C ARG A 2 11.71 -9.45 -0.47
N HIS A 3 11.95 -8.83 0.66
CA HIS A 3 11.71 -7.41 0.90
C HIS A 3 12.99 -6.61 0.82
N ALA A 4 12.87 -5.31 0.58
CA ALA A 4 13.97 -4.38 0.56
C ALA A 4 14.71 -4.38 1.91
N THR A 5 16.03 -4.31 1.87
CA THR A 5 16.85 -4.12 3.08
C THR A 5 16.81 -2.66 3.52
N SER A 6 17.26 -2.35 4.73
CA SER A 6 17.38 -0.96 5.19
C SER A 6 18.24 -0.10 4.25
N ASP A 7 19.30 -0.67 3.70
CA ASP A 7 20.19 0.05 2.77
C ASP A 7 19.53 0.27 1.41
N ASP A 8 18.74 -0.70 0.91
CA ASP A 8 17.96 -0.53 -0.32
C ASP A 8 16.96 0.62 -0.16
N VAL A 9 16.21 0.66 0.96
CA VAL A 9 15.24 1.72 1.26
C VAL A 9 15.92 3.09 1.29
N ILE A 10 17.06 3.21 1.98
CA ILE A 10 17.81 4.48 2.05
C ILE A 10 18.32 4.92 0.67
N ASN A 11 18.80 3.99 -0.14
CA ASN A 11 19.32 4.29 -1.48
C ASN A 11 18.19 4.66 -2.45
N LEU A 12 17.06 3.94 -2.40
CA LEU A 12 15.88 4.25 -3.21
C LEU A 12 15.30 5.63 -2.83
N ALA A 13 15.19 5.95 -1.55
CA ALA A 13 14.73 7.27 -1.10
C ALA A 13 15.60 8.42 -1.63
N LYS A 14 16.93 8.24 -1.68
CA LYS A 14 17.83 9.23 -2.30
C LYS A 14 17.59 9.37 -3.80
N LEU A 15 17.41 8.25 -4.50
CA LEU A 15 17.20 8.23 -5.94
C LEU A 15 15.86 8.86 -6.33
N THR A 16 14.78 8.52 -5.66
CA THR A 16 13.44 9.08 -5.91
C THR A 16 13.41 10.59 -5.65
N LYS A 17 14.05 11.05 -4.57
CA LYS A 17 14.20 12.47 -4.29
C LYS A 17 14.98 13.22 -5.39
N GLN A 18 16.07 12.65 -5.91
CA GLN A 18 16.84 13.23 -7.02
C GLN A 18 16.03 13.31 -8.32
N ARG A 19 15.08 12.40 -8.50
CA ARG A 19 14.23 12.31 -9.69
C ARG A 19 12.89 13.03 -9.53
N ASN A 20 12.63 13.61 -8.36
CA ASN A 20 11.35 14.22 -8.00
C ASN A 20 10.17 13.24 -8.19
N VAL A 21 10.35 12.01 -7.71
CA VAL A 21 9.36 10.93 -7.72
C VAL A 21 8.93 10.68 -6.29
N GLU A 22 7.64 10.59 -6.05
CA GLU A 22 7.03 10.25 -4.75
C GLU A 22 7.57 8.90 -4.25
N PHE A 23 7.83 8.81 -2.95
CA PHE A 23 8.35 7.60 -2.31
C PHE A 23 7.45 7.17 -1.16
N ASN A 24 6.81 6.01 -1.32
CA ASN A 24 6.06 5.33 -0.29
C ASN A 24 6.91 4.23 0.35
N ILE A 25 6.90 4.15 1.68
CA ILE A 25 7.44 3.01 2.43
C ILE A 25 6.31 2.26 3.10
N GLU A 26 6.31 0.94 2.92
CA GLU A 26 5.28 0.06 3.46
C GLU A 26 5.88 -0.91 4.48
N GLY A 27 5.21 -1.11 5.62
CA GLY A 27 5.66 -2.05 6.63
C GLY A 27 4.85 -2.03 7.92
N ASN A 28 5.16 -3.01 8.79
CA ASN A 28 4.54 -3.09 10.11
C ASN A 28 5.21 -2.08 11.06
N PRO A 29 4.45 -1.10 11.60
CA PRO A 29 5.00 -0.05 12.47
C PRO A 29 5.56 -0.59 13.80
N PHE A 30 5.22 -1.82 14.18
CA PHE A 30 5.70 -2.45 15.42
C PHE A 30 7.02 -3.19 15.23
N THR A 31 7.56 -3.23 14.01
CA THR A 31 8.82 -3.94 13.75
C THR A 31 10.01 -3.16 14.27
N ASN A 32 10.61 -3.69 15.33
CA ASN A 32 11.77 -3.12 16.00
C ASN A 32 13.09 -3.44 15.25
N PRO A 33 14.17 -2.70 15.53
CA PRO A 33 15.50 -3.01 15.02
C PRO A 33 15.92 -4.45 15.31
N LYS A 34 16.44 -5.15 14.29
CA LYS A 34 16.93 -6.52 14.44
C LYS A 34 17.98 -6.80 13.35
N ASN A 35 19.18 -7.23 13.76
CA ASN A 35 20.33 -7.40 12.86
C ASN A 35 20.59 -6.10 12.06
N ASP A 36 20.61 -6.19 10.72
CA ASP A 36 20.82 -5.05 9.83
C ASP A 36 19.54 -4.22 9.56
N PHE A 37 18.39 -4.69 10.04
CA PHE A 37 17.13 -3.94 9.94
C PHE A 37 17.05 -2.87 11.03
N LYS A 38 16.87 -1.63 10.63
CA LYS A 38 16.88 -0.46 11.54
C LYS A 38 15.60 -0.27 12.36
N GLY A 39 14.53 -1.03 12.04
CA GLY A 39 13.18 -0.78 12.54
C GLY A 39 12.39 0.13 11.59
N PHE A 40 11.07 -0.10 11.50
CA PHE A 40 10.24 0.60 10.52
C PHE A 40 10.17 2.12 10.77
N ILE A 41 9.85 2.52 11.99
CA ILE A 41 9.72 3.96 12.34
C ILE A 41 11.08 4.68 12.22
N GLU A 42 12.19 4.01 12.55
CA GLU A 42 13.51 4.59 12.38
C GLU A 42 13.86 4.78 10.89
N LEU A 43 13.45 3.87 10.02
CA LEU A 43 13.57 4.10 8.57
C LEU A 43 12.75 5.31 8.11
N VAL A 44 11.50 5.45 8.55
CA VAL A 44 10.67 6.63 8.26
C VAL A 44 11.39 7.92 8.70
N ARG A 45 11.95 7.93 9.91
CA ARG A 45 12.71 9.05 10.47
C ARG A 45 13.92 9.43 9.61
N LEU A 46 14.67 8.43 9.14
CA LEU A 46 15.87 8.63 8.35
C LEU A 46 15.60 9.13 6.93
N ILE A 47 14.57 8.59 6.27
CA ILE A 47 14.35 8.86 4.85
C ILE A 47 13.33 9.95 4.58
N GLN A 48 12.43 10.26 5.53
CA GLN A 48 11.37 11.26 5.37
C GLN A 48 10.57 11.02 4.08
N PRO A 49 9.87 9.87 3.95
CA PRO A 49 9.15 9.53 2.73
C PRO A 49 7.94 10.44 2.52
N ASP A 50 7.41 10.47 1.30
CA ASP A 50 6.19 11.22 1.00
C ASP A 50 4.95 10.53 1.59
N GLN A 51 4.98 9.19 1.63
CA GLN A 51 3.90 8.36 2.15
C GLN A 51 4.44 7.19 2.99
N VAL A 52 3.66 6.80 4.00
CA VAL A 52 3.93 5.66 4.89
C VAL A 52 2.69 4.79 4.94
N THR A 53 2.74 3.59 4.34
CA THR A 53 1.66 2.62 4.40
C THR A 53 1.89 1.63 5.54
N LEU A 54 0.97 1.63 6.50
CA LEU A 54 1.01 0.76 7.68
C LEU A 54 0.31 -0.55 7.38
N VAL A 55 1.03 -1.67 7.49
CA VAL A 55 0.50 -3.03 7.29
C VAL A 55 0.59 -3.85 8.57
N PRO A 56 -0.37 -4.79 8.82
CA PRO A 56 -0.40 -5.59 10.05
C PRO A 56 0.52 -6.82 10.02
N ASP A 57 1.41 -6.95 9.05
CA ASP A 57 2.20 -8.15 8.80
C ASP A 57 2.99 -8.62 10.04
N GLU A 58 2.95 -9.91 10.30
CA GLU A 58 3.78 -10.54 11.30
C GLU A 58 5.15 -10.97 10.72
N LEU A 59 6.15 -11.13 11.60
CA LEU A 59 7.52 -11.48 11.22
C LEU A 59 7.66 -12.78 10.41
N ASN A 60 6.68 -13.67 10.48
CA ASN A 60 6.68 -14.97 9.83
C ASN A 60 5.82 -15.00 8.56
N GLN A 61 5.15 -13.93 8.22
CA GLN A 61 4.36 -13.83 6.99
C GLN A 61 5.26 -13.63 5.76
N ILE A 62 4.86 -14.25 4.66
CA ILE A 62 5.59 -14.14 3.39
C ILE A 62 5.17 -12.86 2.65
N THR A 63 3.92 -12.45 2.81
CA THR A 63 3.29 -11.26 2.21
C THR A 63 2.07 -10.87 3.04
N SER A 64 1.61 -9.63 2.88
CA SER A 64 0.37 -9.15 3.48
C SER A 64 -0.82 -9.99 3.00
N ASP A 65 -1.63 -10.48 3.90
CA ASP A 65 -2.80 -11.32 3.61
C ASP A 65 -4.11 -10.81 4.22
N HIS A 66 -4.03 -9.74 5.02
CA HIS A 66 -5.16 -9.08 5.66
C HIS A 66 -4.88 -7.60 5.94
N GLY A 67 -5.93 -6.82 6.16
CA GLY A 67 -5.86 -5.42 6.56
C GLY A 67 -5.96 -5.22 8.08
N TRP A 68 -5.74 -3.99 8.54
CA TRP A 68 -5.97 -3.62 9.93
C TRP A 68 -7.46 -3.67 10.30
N THR A 69 -7.73 -4.20 11.48
CA THR A 69 -9.07 -4.18 12.11
C THR A 69 -8.99 -3.49 13.47
N SER A 70 -10.04 -2.75 13.84
CA SER A 70 -10.14 -2.13 15.17
C SER A 70 -10.18 -3.20 16.28
N GLY A 71 -9.42 -3.00 17.34
CA GLY A 71 -9.38 -3.93 18.48
C GLY A 71 -8.07 -3.94 19.24
N THR A 72 -7.43 -5.08 19.32
CA THR A 72 -6.29 -5.36 20.24
C THR A 72 -5.10 -4.42 20.07
N HIS A 73 -4.87 -3.91 18.87
CA HIS A 73 -3.69 -3.07 18.55
C HIS A 73 -4.00 -1.56 18.50
N ASP A 74 -5.24 -1.13 18.79
CA ASP A 74 -5.67 0.26 18.64
C ASP A 74 -4.71 1.26 19.32
N LYS A 75 -4.38 1.01 20.59
CA LYS A 75 -3.51 1.90 21.34
C LYS A 75 -2.09 1.97 20.77
N GLN A 76 -1.52 0.81 20.44
CA GLN A 76 -0.16 0.72 19.88
C GLN A 76 -0.09 1.38 18.50
N LEU A 77 -1.12 1.20 17.66
CA LEU A 77 -1.18 1.80 16.34
C LEU A 77 -1.31 3.33 16.42
N MET A 78 -2.15 3.84 17.34
CA MET A 78 -2.25 5.28 17.59
C MET A 78 -0.91 5.87 18.07
N GLU A 79 -0.19 5.18 18.96
CA GLU A 79 1.14 5.60 19.42
C GLU A 79 2.15 5.62 18.27
N ALA A 80 2.16 4.59 17.42
CA ALA A 80 3.03 4.51 16.24
C ALA A 80 2.72 5.62 15.22
N ILE A 81 1.46 5.88 14.94
CA ILE A 81 1.02 6.98 14.06
C ILE A 81 1.50 8.33 14.60
N LYS A 82 1.36 8.54 15.92
CA LYS A 82 1.86 9.76 16.56
C LYS A 82 3.37 9.89 16.41
N GLU A 83 4.13 8.82 16.66
CA GLU A 83 5.59 8.83 16.53
C GLU A 83 6.03 9.12 15.08
N ILE A 84 5.33 8.54 14.09
CA ILE A 84 5.58 8.82 12.67
C ILE A 84 5.34 10.31 12.37
N ARG A 85 4.24 10.89 12.84
CA ARG A 85 3.93 12.32 12.63
C ARG A 85 4.95 13.24 13.31
N ASP A 86 5.42 12.86 14.49
CA ASP A 86 6.43 13.62 15.23
C ASP A 86 7.80 13.60 14.53
N CYS A 87 8.16 12.48 13.89
CA CYS A 87 9.45 12.34 13.22
C CYS A 87 9.43 12.64 11.71
N SER A 88 8.26 12.62 11.06
CA SER A 88 8.09 12.89 9.61
C SER A 88 6.76 13.59 9.34
N ASN A 89 6.69 14.88 9.70
CA ASN A 89 5.47 15.68 9.66
C ASN A 89 4.91 15.97 8.26
N LYS A 90 5.65 15.64 7.21
CA LYS A 90 5.24 15.81 5.82
C LYS A 90 4.70 14.53 5.20
N SER A 91 5.01 13.38 5.79
CA SER A 91 4.55 12.09 5.29
C SER A 91 3.05 11.94 5.49
N LYS A 92 2.34 11.56 4.44
CA LYS A 92 0.96 11.10 4.56
C LYS A 92 0.96 9.67 5.09
N ILE A 93 0.02 9.34 5.97
CA ILE A 93 -0.12 8.00 6.52
C ILE A 93 -1.26 7.29 5.82
N SER A 94 -0.98 6.11 5.30
CA SER A 94 -1.92 5.19 4.67
C SER A 94 -2.15 3.98 5.57
N LEU A 95 -3.41 3.57 5.73
CA LEU A 95 -3.77 2.35 6.45
C LEU A 95 -4.12 1.23 5.47
N PHE A 96 -3.45 0.09 5.57
CA PHE A 96 -3.75 -1.09 4.76
C PHE A 96 -5.02 -1.77 5.27
N ILE A 97 -6.04 -1.91 4.41
CA ILE A 97 -7.37 -2.42 4.77
C ILE A 97 -7.84 -3.46 3.76
N ASP A 98 -8.73 -4.35 4.16
CA ASP A 98 -9.31 -5.40 3.29
C ASP A 98 -10.85 -5.43 3.27
N ASN A 99 -11.49 -4.54 4.05
CA ASN A 99 -12.95 -4.48 4.15
C ASN A 99 -13.43 -3.06 4.51
N ILE A 100 -14.76 -2.87 4.48
CA ILE A 100 -15.38 -1.56 4.71
C ILE A 100 -15.20 -1.02 6.14
N ASP A 101 -15.08 -1.91 7.15
CA ASP A 101 -14.87 -1.50 8.54
C ASP A 101 -13.48 -0.89 8.73
N GLY A 102 -12.50 -1.30 7.88
CA GLY A 102 -11.17 -0.70 7.81
C GLY A 102 -11.20 0.78 7.43
N VAL A 103 -12.19 1.22 6.64
CA VAL A 103 -12.37 2.64 6.29
C VAL A 103 -12.77 3.46 7.52
N ASP A 104 -13.70 2.95 8.32
CA ASP A 104 -14.13 3.62 9.57
C ASP A 104 -12.98 3.64 10.59
N TYR A 105 -12.17 2.59 10.57
CA TYR A 105 -10.98 2.52 11.42
C TYR A 105 -9.91 3.54 10.99
N ALA A 106 -9.67 3.71 9.70
CA ALA A 106 -8.77 4.73 9.17
C ALA A 106 -9.20 6.16 9.57
N GLU A 107 -10.50 6.47 9.47
CA GLU A 107 -11.06 7.73 9.94
C GLU A 107 -10.83 7.93 11.45
N LYS A 108 -11.12 6.90 12.27
CA LYS A 108 -10.89 6.93 13.72
C LYS A 108 -9.43 7.21 14.09
N LEU A 109 -8.49 6.68 13.30
CA LEU A 109 -7.05 6.91 13.46
C LEU A 109 -6.60 8.25 12.87
N ASN A 110 -7.49 8.96 12.19
CA ASN A 110 -7.24 10.25 11.53
C ASN A 110 -6.06 10.18 10.55
N VAL A 111 -5.96 9.12 9.76
CA VAL A 111 -4.97 8.99 8.67
C VAL A 111 -5.50 9.63 7.39
N GLU A 112 -4.60 9.92 6.45
CA GLU A 112 -4.93 10.64 5.22
C GLU A 112 -5.35 9.72 4.07
N LEU A 113 -4.85 8.46 4.08
CA LEU A 113 -5.09 7.50 3.01
C LEU A 113 -5.51 6.14 3.58
N ILE A 114 -6.11 5.37 2.68
CA ILE A 114 -6.19 3.91 2.82
C ILE A 114 -5.48 3.25 1.64
N GLU A 115 -4.98 2.03 1.84
CA GLU A 115 -4.61 1.13 0.75
C GLU A 115 -5.48 -0.12 0.81
N ILE A 116 -6.26 -0.34 -0.26
CA ILE A 116 -7.16 -1.49 -0.36
C ILE A 116 -6.33 -2.73 -0.73
N HIS A 117 -6.37 -3.76 0.11
CA HIS A 117 -5.80 -5.08 -0.18
C HIS A 117 -6.57 -5.78 -1.28
N THR A 118 -6.05 -5.79 -2.50
CA THR A 118 -6.72 -6.34 -3.68
C THR A 118 -6.52 -7.83 -3.92
N GLY A 119 -5.93 -8.59 -2.99
CA GLY A 119 -5.71 -10.02 -3.15
C GLY A 119 -7.00 -10.83 -3.34
N LYS A 120 -8.03 -10.58 -2.52
CA LYS A 120 -9.37 -11.20 -2.68
C LYS A 120 -10.00 -10.80 -4.03
N PHE A 121 -9.91 -9.52 -4.38
CA PHE A 121 -10.40 -9.00 -5.66
C PHE A 121 -9.71 -9.70 -6.84
N SER A 122 -8.39 -9.70 -6.88
CA SER A 122 -7.58 -10.31 -7.95
C SER A 122 -7.91 -11.78 -8.14
N LYS A 123 -8.00 -12.54 -7.04
CA LYS A 123 -8.36 -13.96 -7.05
C LYS A 123 -9.78 -14.21 -7.60
N ASN A 124 -10.75 -13.40 -7.20
CA ASN A 124 -12.13 -13.55 -7.66
C ASN A 124 -12.28 -13.18 -9.14
N ILE A 125 -11.66 -12.10 -9.60
CA ILE A 125 -11.66 -11.73 -11.03
C ILE A 125 -11.04 -12.85 -11.87
N ALA A 126 -9.92 -13.43 -11.47
CA ALA A 126 -9.29 -14.56 -12.16
C ALA A 126 -10.21 -15.79 -12.28
N HIS A 127 -11.16 -15.96 -11.36
CA HIS A 127 -12.18 -17.01 -11.40
C HIS A 127 -13.51 -16.60 -12.04
N GLY A 128 -13.57 -15.42 -12.67
CA GLY A 128 -14.77 -14.88 -13.32
C GLY A 128 -15.86 -14.42 -12.35
N LYS A 129 -15.56 -14.30 -11.06
CA LYS A 129 -16.50 -13.86 -10.01
C LYS A 129 -16.44 -12.34 -9.88
N LYS A 130 -17.41 -11.65 -10.48
CA LYS A 130 -17.45 -10.18 -10.54
C LYS A 130 -18.18 -9.54 -9.36
N GLU A 131 -18.77 -10.30 -8.47
CA GLU A 131 -19.47 -9.79 -7.28
C GLU A 131 -18.55 -9.03 -6.34
N VAL A 132 -17.24 -9.38 -6.35
CA VAL A 132 -16.19 -8.67 -5.61
C VAL A 132 -16.03 -7.21 -6.04
N ILE A 133 -16.43 -6.84 -7.24
CA ILE A 133 -16.41 -5.46 -7.73
C ILE A 133 -17.27 -4.58 -6.82
N ILE A 134 -18.48 -5.02 -6.51
CA ILE A 134 -19.41 -4.29 -5.63
C ILE A 134 -18.82 -4.10 -4.22
N GLU A 135 -18.10 -5.09 -3.71
CA GLU A 135 -17.42 -4.96 -2.41
C GLU A 135 -16.38 -3.84 -2.43
N VAL A 136 -15.57 -3.79 -3.48
CA VAL A 136 -14.52 -2.76 -3.62
C VAL A 136 -15.13 -1.39 -3.90
N GLU A 137 -16.17 -1.30 -4.73
CA GLU A 137 -16.92 -0.06 -4.98
C GLU A 137 -17.47 0.53 -3.69
N ASN A 138 -18.07 -0.29 -2.81
CA ASN A 138 -18.58 0.15 -1.51
C ASN A 138 -17.46 0.70 -0.60
N ILE A 139 -16.27 0.10 -0.63
CA ILE A 139 -15.09 0.60 0.11
C ILE A 139 -14.69 1.97 -0.44
N ILE A 140 -14.60 2.11 -1.77
CA ILE A 140 -14.22 3.36 -2.45
C ILE A 140 -15.23 4.48 -2.10
N GLU A 141 -16.52 4.24 -2.26
CA GLU A 141 -17.57 5.21 -1.94
C GLU A 141 -17.53 5.64 -0.47
N ARG A 142 -17.35 4.68 0.45
CA ARG A 142 -17.23 4.97 1.88
C ARG A 142 -16.02 5.83 2.19
N ALA A 143 -14.85 5.52 1.62
CA ALA A 143 -13.63 6.27 1.82
C ALA A 143 -13.73 7.70 1.28
N GLN A 144 -14.32 7.87 0.10
CA GLN A 144 -14.59 9.19 -0.47
C GLN A 144 -15.54 10.02 0.40
N GLY A 145 -16.60 9.41 0.92
CA GLY A 145 -17.53 10.05 1.85
C GLY A 145 -16.86 10.58 3.13
N LYS A 146 -15.67 10.05 3.47
CA LYS A 146 -14.84 10.48 4.60
C LYS A 146 -13.66 11.37 4.20
N GLY A 147 -13.50 11.67 2.91
CA GLY A 147 -12.40 12.51 2.40
C GLY A 147 -11.04 11.83 2.41
N LEU A 148 -10.98 10.48 2.49
CA LEU A 148 -9.75 9.72 2.41
C LEU A 148 -9.29 9.58 0.97
N LEU A 149 -7.98 9.68 0.73
CA LEU A 149 -7.36 9.27 -0.51
C LEU A 149 -7.26 7.73 -0.55
N ILE A 150 -7.30 7.17 -1.75
CA ILE A 150 -7.45 5.73 -1.93
C ILE A 150 -6.33 5.18 -2.80
N ASN A 151 -5.51 4.32 -2.22
CA ASN A 151 -4.56 3.47 -2.93
C ASN A 151 -5.07 2.04 -2.97
N ALA A 152 -4.53 1.23 -3.87
CA ALA A 152 -4.87 -0.18 -3.96
C ALA A 152 -3.67 -1.01 -4.39
N GLY A 153 -3.49 -2.16 -3.78
CA GLY A 153 -2.35 -3.03 -4.05
C GLY A 153 -2.60 -4.48 -3.68
N HIS A 154 -1.70 -5.33 -4.10
CA HIS A 154 -1.64 -6.76 -3.96
C HIS A 154 -2.26 -7.55 -5.12
N ASP A 155 -1.45 -8.36 -5.78
CA ASP A 155 -1.83 -9.27 -6.88
C ASP A 155 -2.48 -8.59 -8.12
N LEU A 156 -2.32 -7.27 -8.25
CA LEU A 156 -2.74 -6.56 -9.46
C LEU A 156 -1.84 -6.95 -10.65
N ASN A 157 -2.49 -7.09 -11.82
CA ASN A 157 -1.85 -7.49 -13.07
C ASN A 157 -2.62 -6.92 -14.28
N LEU A 158 -2.13 -7.17 -15.51
CA LEU A 158 -2.74 -6.65 -16.73
C LEU A 158 -4.19 -7.13 -16.97
N ASP A 159 -4.58 -8.28 -16.41
CA ASP A 159 -5.93 -8.85 -16.60
C ASP A 159 -6.98 -8.25 -15.65
N ASN A 160 -6.56 -7.82 -14.45
CA ASN A 160 -7.48 -7.36 -13.41
C ASN A 160 -7.44 -5.84 -13.14
N LEU A 161 -6.34 -5.17 -13.47
CA LEU A 161 -6.15 -3.75 -13.19
C LEU A 161 -7.24 -2.86 -13.82
N ASN A 162 -7.66 -3.16 -15.05
CA ASN A 162 -8.68 -2.38 -15.75
C ASN A 162 -10.01 -2.35 -14.99
N TYR A 163 -10.42 -3.45 -14.35
CA TYR A 163 -11.64 -3.46 -13.53
C TYR A 163 -11.55 -2.50 -12.35
N LEU A 164 -10.38 -2.41 -11.72
CA LEU A 164 -10.15 -1.51 -10.59
C LEU A 164 -10.16 -0.04 -11.04
N VAL A 165 -9.46 0.28 -12.12
CA VAL A 165 -9.36 1.65 -12.66
C VAL A 165 -10.72 2.18 -13.11
N MET A 166 -11.56 1.32 -13.69
CA MET A 166 -12.93 1.68 -14.12
C MET A 166 -13.87 2.05 -12.96
N MET A 167 -13.61 1.62 -11.73
CA MET A 167 -14.37 2.06 -10.56
C MET A 167 -14.10 3.54 -10.24
N GLY A 168 -12.99 4.09 -10.73
CA GLY A 168 -12.57 5.49 -10.52
C GLY A 168 -12.05 5.76 -9.12
N ASN A 169 -11.54 6.99 -8.93
CA ASN A 169 -11.14 7.50 -7.61
C ASN A 169 -10.02 6.74 -6.89
N ILE A 170 -9.23 5.95 -7.61
CA ILE A 170 -7.99 5.34 -7.11
C ILE A 170 -6.86 6.33 -7.41
N ASN A 171 -6.12 6.73 -6.36
CA ASN A 171 -5.01 7.68 -6.46
C ASN A 171 -3.72 7.01 -6.91
N GLU A 172 -3.48 5.79 -6.43
CA GLU A 172 -2.24 5.04 -6.68
C GLU A 172 -2.53 3.54 -6.71
N VAL A 173 -1.77 2.81 -7.51
CA VAL A 173 -1.78 1.34 -7.52
C VAL A 173 -0.37 0.79 -7.29
N SER A 174 -0.27 -0.22 -6.41
CA SER A 174 0.98 -0.93 -6.10
C SER A 174 1.03 -2.25 -6.88
N ILE A 175 1.97 -2.36 -7.82
CA ILE A 175 2.14 -3.56 -8.67
C ILE A 175 3.56 -4.09 -8.50
N GLY A 176 3.70 -5.18 -7.76
CA GLY A 176 5.01 -5.79 -7.47
C GLY A 176 5.31 -7.00 -8.35
N HIS A 177 4.79 -8.16 -7.96
CA HIS A 177 5.13 -9.44 -8.57
C HIS A 177 4.81 -9.48 -10.07
N ALA A 178 3.62 -9.04 -10.47
CA ALA A 178 3.17 -9.13 -11.85
C ALA A 178 4.05 -8.33 -12.82
N ILE A 179 4.49 -7.11 -12.44
CA ILE A 179 5.36 -6.31 -13.31
C ILE A 179 6.70 -6.98 -13.58
N ILE A 180 7.24 -7.75 -12.62
CA ILE A 180 8.47 -8.53 -12.82
C ILE A 180 8.23 -9.70 -13.77
N VAL A 181 7.13 -10.44 -13.58
CA VAL A 181 6.76 -11.57 -14.46
C VAL A 181 6.53 -11.08 -15.90
N ASP A 182 5.77 -10.01 -16.08
CA ASP A 182 5.50 -9.41 -17.39
C ASP A 182 6.76 -8.88 -18.05
N SER A 183 7.72 -8.37 -17.25
CA SER A 183 9.01 -7.92 -17.75
C SER A 183 9.86 -9.02 -18.34
N LEU A 184 9.69 -10.28 -17.91
CA LEU A 184 10.36 -11.43 -18.51
C LEU A 184 9.82 -11.76 -19.91
N HIS A 185 8.56 -11.39 -20.18
CA HIS A 185 7.93 -11.61 -21.48
C HIS A 185 8.10 -10.43 -22.45
N PHE A 186 7.95 -9.20 -21.94
CA PHE A 186 7.89 -7.99 -22.78
C PHE A 186 9.13 -7.11 -22.70
N GLY A 187 9.99 -7.34 -21.70
CA GLY A 187 11.01 -6.37 -21.28
C GLY A 187 10.43 -5.33 -20.32
N PHE A 188 11.26 -4.82 -19.38
CA PHE A 188 10.81 -3.97 -18.27
C PHE A 188 10.10 -2.69 -18.74
N GLU A 189 10.69 -1.99 -19.71
CA GLU A 189 10.14 -0.73 -20.22
C GLU A 189 8.75 -0.94 -20.85
N GLU A 190 8.57 -1.99 -21.63
CA GLU A 190 7.30 -2.30 -22.30
C GLU A 190 6.24 -2.78 -21.29
N ALA A 191 6.63 -3.57 -20.30
CA ALA A 191 5.74 -3.96 -19.22
C ALA A 191 5.20 -2.72 -18.48
N VAL A 192 6.07 -1.79 -18.10
CA VAL A 192 5.64 -0.52 -17.46
C VAL A 192 4.69 0.28 -18.35
N LYS A 193 4.97 0.38 -19.66
CA LYS A 193 4.07 1.09 -20.59
C LYS A 193 2.68 0.49 -20.63
N LYS A 194 2.56 -0.84 -20.68
CA LYS A 194 1.27 -1.53 -20.69
C LYS A 194 0.43 -1.21 -19.44
N TYR A 195 1.03 -1.20 -18.26
CA TYR A 195 0.36 -0.80 -17.04
C TYR A 195 -0.06 0.67 -17.06
N LEU A 196 0.82 1.56 -17.51
CA LEU A 196 0.50 2.99 -17.63
C LEU A 196 -0.61 3.28 -18.63
N GLU A 197 -0.72 2.52 -19.72
CA GLU A 197 -1.82 2.63 -20.67
C GLU A 197 -3.18 2.34 -20.03
N ILE A 198 -3.26 1.32 -19.16
CA ILE A 198 -4.49 1.00 -18.43
C ILE A 198 -4.85 2.12 -17.45
N ILE A 199 -3.88 2.67 -16.73
CA ILE A 199 -4.11 3.69 -15.69
C ILE A 199 -4.51 5.05 -16.28
N ARG A 200 -4.10 5.35 -17.53
CA ARG A 200 -4.33 6.65 -18.18
C ARG A 200 -5.59 6.72 -19.02
N ASN A 201 -6.21 5.59 -19.32
CA ASN A 201 -7.48 5.51 -20.05
C ASN A 201 -8.67 5.67 -19.11
#